data_a1665b17ac417cbae5cbd03ce6f1d88d
#
_entry.id   a1665b17ac417cbae5cbd03ce6f1d88d
#
_cell.length_a   1.000
_cell.length_b   1.000
_cell.length_c   1.000
_cell.angle_alpha   90.00
_cell.angle_beta   90.00
_cell.angle_gamma   90.00
#
_symmetry.space_group_name_H-M   'P 1'
#
loop_
_entity.id
_entity.type
_entity.pdbx_description
1 polymer ?
#
loop_
_entity_poly.entity_id
_entity_poly.type
_entity_poly.pdbx_seq_one_letter_code
_entity_poly.pdbx_strand_id
1 'polypeptide(L)'
;MSWIAKCGALLLIFCMITSCESVNDERIPPVAVYIDFSNQAIWDTYGVHGYGQYRQFIKQDRIPANFPYSALTYTGFGGVLLISGRAGDDYNSPLAYDLACPVEAKNNIRLSIDPQTFEAYCPKCHSRFDVCENNGAPISGEALSRNYGLQRYKVNPAQMGGYIITR
;
A
#
# COMPACT_ATOMS: atom_id res chain seq x y z
N MET A 1 -22.85 52.09 17.35
CA MET A 1 -22.87 51.07 16.26
C MET A 1 -21.43 50.63 15.94
N SER A 2 -20.77 49.83 16.75
CA SER A 2 -19.40 49.37 16.38
C SER A 2 -18.90 48.11 17.14
N TRP A 3 -19.61 47.59 18.10
CA TRP A 3 -19.16 46.40 18.85
C TRP A 3 -19.63 45.08 18.28
N ILE A 4 -20.76 45.03 17.62
CA ILE A 4 -21.35 43.79 17.02
C ILE A 4 -20.56 43.38 15.79
N ALA A 5 -19.98 44.29 15.03
CA ALA A 5 -19.18 43.99 13.84
C ALA A 5 -17.81 43.37 14.14
N LYS A 6 -17.24 43.62 15.33
CA LYS A 6 -15.93 43.07 15.72
C LYS A 6 -16.00 41.64 16.27
N CYS A 7 -17.13 41.24 16.85
CA CYS A 7 -17.32 39.85 17.30
C CYS A 7 -17.60 38.89 16.14
N GLY A 8 -18.25 39.37 15.05
CA GLY A 8 -18.52 38.54 13.87
C GLY A 8 -17.25 38.20 13.07
N ALA A 9 -16.28 39.08 13.03
CA ALA A 9 -15.01 38.83 12.33
C ALA A 9 -14.07 37.85 13.09
N LEU A 10 -14.16 37.80 14.43
CA LEU A 10 -13.36 36.87 15.24
C LEU A 10 -13.88 35.42 15.17
N LEU A 11 -15.20 35.26 14.97
CA LEU A 11 -15.82 33.92 14.84
C LEU A 11 -15.53 33.24 13.50
N LEU A 12 -15.30 34.03 12.43
CA LEU A 12 -15.01 33.52 11.09
C LEU A 12 -13.55 33.01 10.94
N ILE A 13 -12.63 33.46 11.79
CA ILE A 13 -11.21 33.04 11.72
C ILE A 13 -10.98 31.71 12.44
N PHE A 14 -11.89 31.26 13.31
CA PHE A 14 -11.73 30.03 14.09
C PHE A 14 -12.14 28.74 13.32
N CYS A 15 -12.77 28.86 12.16
CA CYS A 15 -13.22 27.71 11.36
C CYS A 15 -12.23 27.20 10.31
N MET A 16 -10.99 27.73 10.23
CA MET A 16 -10.06 27.39 9.15
C MET A 16 -8.89 26.47 9.54
N ILE A 17 -8.91 25.84 10.70
CA ILE A 17 -7.89 24.86 11.09
C ILE A 17 -8.48 23.45 11.17
N THR A 18 -9.11 23.00 10.07
CA THR A 18 -9.22 21.57 9.84
C THR A 18 -7.87 21.11 9.28
N SER A 19 -6.94 20.73 10.17
CA SER A 19 -5.73 20.02 9.79
C SER A 19 -6.15 18.72 9.12
N CYS A 20 -5.93 18.61 7.82
CA CYS A 20 -6.04 17.34 7.12
C CYS A 20 -4.84 16.49 7.57
N GLU A 21 -5.06 15.60 8.53
CA GLU A 21 -4.03 14.70 9.03
C GLU A 21 -3.73 13.67 7.93
N SER A 22 -2.58 13.78 7.28
CA SER A 22 -2.16 12.84 6.23
C SER A 22 -1.83 11.48 6.84
N VAL A 23 -2.20 10.42 6.14
CA VAL A 23 -1.83 9.04 6.52
C VAL A 23 -0.30 8.93 6.52
N ASN A 24 0.28 8.38 7.61
CA ASN A 24 1.71 8.14 7.70
C ASN A 24 2.03 6.75 7.13
N ASP A 25 2.58 6.70 5.92
CA ASP A 25 2.97 5.49 5.20
C ASP A 25 4.51 5.25 5.19
N GLU A 26 5.28 6.04 5.95
CA GLU A 26 6.75 5.93 6.03
C GLU A 26 7.24 5.21 7.30
N ARG A 27 6.41 4.36 7.90
CA ARG A 27 6.76 3.63 9.13
C ARG A 27 7.75 2.48 8.90
N ILE A 28 7.79 1.95 7.68
CA ILE A 28 8.64 0.82 7.31
C ILE A 28 10.01 1.34 6.86
N PRO A 29 11.13 0.73 7.33
CA PRO A 29 12.46 1.13 6.91
C PRO A 29 12.61 1.16 5.38
N PRO A 30 13.35 2.16 4.82
CA PRO A 30 13.52 2.31 3.39
C PRO A 30 14.48 1.27 2.81
N VAL A 31 13.97 0.08 2.52
CA VAL A 31 14.69 -1.01 1.85
C VAL A 31 14.41 -0.98 0.35
N ALA A 32 15.41 -1.33 -0.45
CA ALA A 32 15.28 -1.35 -1.91
C ALA A 32 14.19 -2.32 -2.39
N VAL A 33 13.45 -1.88 -3.41
CA VAL A 33 12.49 -2.72 -4.13
C VAL A 33 12.78 -2.63 -5.61
N TYR A 34 12.94 -3.78 -6.25
CA TYR A 34 13.03 -3.94 -7.68
C TYR A 34 12.55 -5.32 -8.07
N ILE A 35 11.38 -5.40 -8.71
CA ILE A 35 10.84 -6.63 -9.27
C ILE A 35 10.49 -6.35 -10.72
N ASP A 36 11.08 -7.15 -11.62
CA ASP A 36 10.96 -6.97 -13.06
C ASP A 36 9.96 -7.97 -13.65
N PHE A 37 8.83 -7.47 -14.13
CA PHE A 37 7.81 -8.16 -14.91
C PHE A 37 7.74 -7.59 -16.34
N SER A 38 8.80 -6.97 -16.84
CA SER A 38 8.80 -6.35 -18.16
C SER A 38 8.63 -7.33 -19.32
N ASN A 39 8.71 -8.64 -19.05
CA ASN A 39 8.36 -9.70 -19.98
C ASN A 39 6.88 -10.05 -19.81
N GLN A 40 6.09 -9.95 -20.89
CA GLN A 40 4.64 -10.22 -20.86
C GLN A 40 4.30 -11.63 -20.32
N ALA A 41 5.06 -12.65 -20.69
CA ALA A 41 4.82 -14.02 -20.22
C ALA A 41 5.06 -14.17 -18.70
N ILE A 42 6.03 -13.40 -18.14
CA ILE A 42 6.25 -13.37 -16.69
C ILE A 42 5.09 -12.63 -16.01
N TRP A 43 4.62 -11.52 -16.61
CA TRP A 43 3.45 -10.81 -16.08
C TRP A 43 2.19 -11.66 -16.12
N ASP A 44 1.91 -12.34 -17.23
CA ASP A 44 0.74 -13.22 -17.38
C ASP A 44 0.74 -14.36 -16.36
N THR A 45 1.92 -14.84 -15.98
CA THR A 45 2.06 -15.96 -15.02
C THR A 45 2.00 -15.50 -13.56
N TYR A 46 2.68 -14.42 -13.22
CA TYR A 46 2.92 -13.98 -11.84
C TYR A 46 2.31 -12.63 -11.49
N GLY A 47 1.75 -11.90 -12.46
CA GLY A 47 1.05 -10.63 -12.25
C GLY A 47 -0.35 -10.80 -11.69
N VAL A 48 -1.10 -9.71 -11.74
CA VAL A 48 -2.51 -9.62 -11.31
C VAL A 48 -3.35 -9.04 -12.44
N HIS A 49 -4.56 -9.60 -12.67
CA HIS A 49 -5.37 -9.30 -13.85
C HIS A 49 -6.82 -8.97 -13.54
N GLY A 50 -7.29 -9.23 -12.33
CA GLY A 50 -8.68 -8.96 -11.91
C GLY A 50 -8.72 -8.35 -10.52
N TYR A 51 -9.72 -7.50 -10.27
CA TYR A 51 -9.92 -6.82 -8.99
C TYR A 51 -9.84 -7.77 -7.80
N GLY A 52 -9.04 -7.42 -6.80
CA GLY A 52 -8.80 -8.24 -5.61
C GLY A 52 -7.84 -9.41 -5.81
N GLN A 53 -7.42 -9.73 -7.05
CA GLN A 53 -6.38 -10.73 -7.26
C GLN A 53 -5.06 -10.22 -6.70
N TYR A 54 -4.35 -11.06 -5.93
CA TYR A 54 -3.10 -10.66 -5.32
C TYR A 54 -2.01 -11.73 -5.42
N ARG A 55 -0.76 -11.29 -5.28
CA ARG A 55 0.45 -12.10 -5.18
C ARG A 55 1.37 -11.51 -4.11
N GLN A 56 2.13 -12.38 -3.45
CA GLN A 56 3.17 -11.97 -2.51
C GLN A 56 4.53 -12.34 -3.08
N PHE A 57 5.49 -11.41 -2.99
CA PHE A 57 6.86 -11.62 -3.45
C PHE A 57 7.82 -11.48 -2.28
N ILE A 58 8.40 -12.61 -1.86
CA ILE A 58 9.34 -12.70 -0.74
C ILE A 58 10.53 -13.52 -1.22
N LYS A 59 11.57 -12.84 -1.67
CA LYS A 59 12.75 -13.48 -2.28
C LYS A 59 13.42 -14.48 -1.33
N GLN A 60 13.53 -14.15 -0.05
CA GLN A 60 14.16 -14.99 0.97
C GLN A 60 13.44 -16.36 1.11
N ASP A 61 12.12 -16.34 1.02
CA ASP A 61 11.26 -17.51 1.18
C ASP A 61 10.90 -18.17 -0.18
N ARG A 62 11.40 -17.61 -1.29
CA ARG A 62 11.08 -18.01 -2.67
C ARG A 62 9.58 -18.03 -2.96
N ILE A 63 8.87 -17.03 -2.49
CA ILE A 63 7.43 -16.84 -2.74
C ILE A 63 7.23 -15.76 -3.80
N PRO A 64 6.44 -16.02 -4.87
CA PRO A 64 5.82 -17.30 -5.23
C PRO A 64 6.83 -18.34 -5.74
N ALA A 65 6.46 -19.61 -5.63
CA ALA A 65 7.30 -20.69 -6.13
C ALA A 65 7.55 -20.53 -7.64
N ASN A 66 8.77 -20.86 -8.06
CA ASN A 66 9.23 -20.79 -9.45
C ASN A 66 9.30 -19.38 -10.08
N PHE A 67 9.04 -18.30 -9.29
CA PHE A 67 9.33 -16.97 -9.80
C PHE A 67 10.84 -16.82 -10.07
N PRO A 68 11.25 -16.26 -11.22
CA PRO A 68 12.66 -16.20 -11.62
C PRO A 68 13.43 -15.09 -10.87
N TYR A 69 13.56 -15.24 -9.54
CA TYR A 69 14.35 -14.33 -8.72
C TYR A 69 15.80 -14.24 -9.20
N SER A 70 16.26 -13.06 -9.53
CA SER A 70 17.64 -12.78 -9.93
C SER A 70 18.44 -12.11 -8.81
N ALA A 71 19.75 -11.90 -9.02
CA ALA A 71 20.57 -11.11 -8.10
C ALA A 71 20.04 -9.68 -7.95
N LEU A 72 19.46 -9.11 -9.00
CA LEU A 72 18.93 -7.74 -9.04
C LEU A 72 17.52 -7.61 -8.47
N THR A 73 16.83 -8.71 -8.13
CA THR A 73 15.50 -8.65 -7.53
C THR A 73 15.62 -8.27 -6.05
N TYR A 74 14.91 -7.24 -5.64
CA TYR A 74 14.79 -6.77 -4.27
C TYR A 74 13.31 -6.68 -3.87
N THR A 75 12.93 -7.21 -2.73
CA THR A 75 11.54 -7.33 -2.30
C THR A 75 11.20 -6.50 -1.05
N GLY A 76 11.92 -5.41 -0.80
CA GLY A 76 11.61 -4.51 0.30
C GLY A 76 11.92 -5.08 1.68
N PHE A 77 11.27 -4.53 2.70
CA PHE A 77 11.52 -4.88 4.10
C PHE A 77 10.80 -6.17 4.53
N GLY A 78 9.47 -6.25 4.32
CA GLY A 78 8.66 -7.42 4.67
C GLY A 78 8.36 -8.36 3.50
N GLY A 79 8.66 -7.95 2.30
CA GLY A 79 8.21 -8.52 1.05
C GLY A 79 7.29 -7.56 0.30
N VAL A 80 6.87 -7.88 -0.91
CA VAL A 80 5.97 -7.07 -1.72
C VAL A 80 4.62 -7.77 -1.85
N LEU A 81 3.55 -7.08 -1.50
CA LEU A 81 2.18 -7.39 -1.88
C LEU A 81 1.91 -6.70 -3.21
N LEU A 82 1.62 -7.46 -4.25
CA LEU A 82 1.07 -6.96 -5.52
C LEU A 82 -0.41 -7.33 -5.55
N ILE A 83 -1.30 -6.37 -5.75
CA ILE A 83 -2.75 -6.56 -5.78
C ILE A 83 -3.37 -5.73 -6.90
N SER A 84 -4.42 -6.26 -7.54
CA SER A 84 -5.23 -5.51 -8.49
C SER A 84 -6.33 -4.76 -7.75
N GLY A 85 -6.34 -3.46 -7.88
CA GLY A 85 -7.28 -2.57 -7.22
C GLY A 85 -7.65 -1.40 -8.12
N ARG A 86 -8.14 -0.32 -7.52
CA ARG A 86 -8.54 0.88 -8.21
C ARG A 86 -7.46 1.96 -8.16
N ALA A 87 -7.11 2.50 -9.33
CA ALA A 87 -6.30 3.71 -9.44
C ALA A 87 -7.05 4.72 -10.33
N GLY A 88 -7.61 5.75 -9.72
CA GLY A 88 -8.51 6.68 -10.43
C GLY A 88 -9.78 5.95 -10.91
N ASP A 89 -10.02 5.96 -12.21
CA ASP A 89 -11.17 5.31 -12.84
C ASP A 89 -10.89 3.86 -13.32
N ASP A 90 -9.66 3.38 -13.18
CA ASP A 90 -9.28 2.02 -13.55
C ASP A 90 -9.39 1.07 -12.35
N TYR A 91 -10.27 0.07 -12.44
CA TYR A 91 -10.54 -0.94 -11.40
C TYR A 91 -9.60 -2.14 -11.44
N ASN A 92 -8.73 -2.25 -12.43
CA ASN A 92 -7.79 -3.36 -12.56
C ASN A 92 -6.32 -2.91 -12.54
N SER A 93 -6.06 -1.78 -11.90
CA SER A 93 -4.71 -1.26 -11.78
C SER A 93 -3.88 -2.08 -10.80
N PRO A 94 -2.65 -2.46 -11.16
CA PRO A 94 -1.75 -3.10 -10.23
C PRO A 94 -1.23 -2.11 -9.19
N LEU A 95 -1.41 -2.44 -7.92
CA LEU A 95 -0.95 -1.69 -6.75
C LEU A 95 0.06 -2.53 -5.99
N ALA A 96 1.07 -1.90 -5.39
CA ALA A 96 2.10 -2.61 -4.65
C ALA A 96 2.40 -1.96 -3.29
N TYR A 97 2.56 -2.82 -2.27
CA TYR A 97 2.80 -2.40 -0.88
C TYR A 97 3.87 -3.27 -0.23
N ASP A 98 4.51 -2.76 0.83
CA ASP A 98 5.30 -3.62 1.72
C ASP A 98 4.37 -4.56 2.51
N LEU A 99 4.77 -5.81 2.65
CA LEU A 99 4.03 -6.81 3.44
C LEU A 99 4.17 -6.61 4.95
N ALA A 100 5.15 -5.84 5.43
CA ALA A 100 5.32 -5.63 6.85
C ALA A 100 4.20 -4.76 7.42
N CYS A 101 3.70 -5.14 8.60
CA CYS A 101 2.73 -4.33 9.33
C CYS A 101 3.36 -3.02 9.82
N PRO A 102 2.80 -1.83 9.51
CA PRO A 102 3.37 -0.55 9.93
C PRO A 102 3.29 -0.29 11.44
N VAL A 103 2.36 -0.95 12.15
CA VAL A 103 2.27 -0.89 13.61
C VAL A 103 3.43 -1.63 14.25
N GLU A 104 3.70 -2.84 13.78
CA GLU A 104 4.76 -3.71 14.32
C GLU A 104 6.15 -3.32 13.83
N ALA A 105 6.26 -2.79 12.61
CA ALA A 105 7.51 -2.40 11.93
C ALA A 105 8.58 -3.50 11.99
N LYS A 106 8.18 -4.76 11.75
CA LYS A 106 9.05 -5.95 11.73
C LYS A 106 8.89 -6.69 10.42
N ASN A 107 10.01 -7.11 9.82
CA ASN A 107 10.04 -7.77 8.52
C ASN A 107 9.41 -9.18 8.50
N ASN A 108 9.26 -9.80 9.66
CA ASN A 108 8.67 -11.13 9.83
C ASN A 108 7.21 -11.10 10.30
N ILE A 109 6.64 -9.92 10.56
CA ILE A 109 5.21 -9.75 10.88
C ILE A 109 4.52 -9.18 9.66
N ARG A 110 4.07 -10.10 8.80
CA ARG A 110 3.53 -9.82 7.48
C ARG A 110 2.02 -9.80 7.48
N LEU A 111 1.47 -8.98 6.62
CA LEU A 111 0.04 -8.89 6.37
C LEU A 111 -0.46 -10.12 5.59
N SER A 112 -1.71 -10.47 5.84
CA SER A 112 -2.48 -11.43 5.07
C SER A 112 -3.64 -10.72 4.38
N ILE A 113 -4.17 -11.30 3.30
CA ILE A 113 -5.35 -10.76 2.60
C ILE A 113 -6.56 -11.59 2.98
N ASP A 114 -7.63 -10.92 3.37
CA ASP A 114 -8.93 -11.50 3.59
C ASP A 114 -9.59 -11.78 2.22
N PRO A 115 -9.87 -13.05 1.88
CA PRO A 115 -10.39 -13.39 0.56
C PRO A 115 -11.83 -12.93 0.31
N GLN A 116 -12.56 -12.50 1.35
CA GLN A 116 -13.94 -12.04 1.23
C GLN A 116 -14.04 -10.52 1.07
N THR A 117 -13.16 -9.78 1.74
CA THR A 117 -13.19 -8.31 1.72
C THR A 117 -12.06 -7.69 0.91
N PHE A 118 -11.05 -8.48 0.53
CA PHE A 118 -9.80 -8.04 -0.11
C PHE A 118 -8.97 -7.05 0.71
N GLU A 119 -9.30 -6.90 1.99
CA GLU A 119 -8.54 -6.07 2.91
C GLU A 119 -7.26 -6.78 3.35
N ALA A 120 -6.18 -6.03 3.52
CA ALA A 120 -5.00 -6.55 4.21
C ALA A 120 -5.20 -6.47 5.72
N TYR A 121 -4.80 -7.51 6.45
CA TYR A 121 -4.86 -7.51 7.91
C TYR A 121 -3.57 -8.03 8.53
N CYS A 122 -3.24 -7.50 9.70
CA CYS A 122 -2.11 -7.97 10.50
C CYS A 122 -2.55 -9.08 11.46
N PRO A 123 -1.96 -10.27 11.41
CA PRO A 123 -2.34 -11.37 12.30
C PRO A 123 -1.97 -11.11 13.77
N LYS A 124 -1.13 -10.11 14.05
CA LYS A 124 -0.66 -9.80 15.41
C LYS A 124 -1.44 -8.66 16.07
N CYS A 125 -1.52 -7.47 15.44
CA CYS A 125 -2.22 -6.32 16.02
C CYS A 125 -3.67 -6.20 15.53
N HIS A 126 -4.11 -7.08 14.62
CA HIS A 126 -5.46 -7.12 14.03
C HIS A 126 -5.90 -5.83 13.31
N SER A 127 -4.96 -4.92 13.04
CA SER A 127 -5.24 -3.75 12.19
C SER A 127 -5.53 -4.20 10.76
N ARG A 128 -6.48 -3.50 10.10
CA ARG A 128 -6.90 -3.76 8.72
C ARG A 128 -6.64 -2.54 7.85
N PHE A 129 -6.40 -2.78 6.56
CA PHE A 129 -6.00 -1.77 5.59
C PHE A 129 -6.74 -1.97 4.26
N ASP A 130 -7.18 -0.89 3.66
CA ASP A 130 -7.78 -0.89 2.33
C ASP A 130 -6.69 -0.83 1.25
N VAL A 131 -6.37 -1.98 0.68
CA VAL A 131 -5.33 -2.12 -0.34
C VAL A 131 -5.85 -2.00 -1.77
N CYS A 132 -7.17 -2.02 -1.97
CA CYS A 132 -7.79 -1.98 -3.28
C CYS A 132 -8.29 -0.59 -3.68
N GLU A 133 -8.84 0.19 -2.74
CA GLU A 133 -9.54 1.46 -3.05
C GLU A 133 -8.80 2.69 -2.50
N ASN A 134 -8.27 2.61 -1.27
CA ASN A 134 -7.71 3.75 -0.53
C ASN A 134 -6.19 3.67 -0.32
N ASN A 135 -5.45 3.11 -1.28
CA ASN A 135 -3.98 3.19 -1.27
C ASN A 135 -3.30 2.67 0.01
N GLY A 136 -3.88 1.63 0.64
CA GLY A 136 -3.31 1.06 1.86
C GLY A 136 -3.62 1.86 3.12
N ALA A 137 -4.66 2.71 3.10
CA ALA A 137 -5.09 3.45 4.27
C ALA A 137 -5.60 2.51 5.38
N PRO A 138 -5.40 2.85 6.65
CA PRO A 138 -5.88 2.03 7.75
C PRO A 138 -7.42 2.13 7.86
N ILE A 139 -8.08 0.98 8.09
CA ILE A 139 -9.55 0.88 8.23
C ILE A 139 -9.93 0.68 9.70
N SER A 140 -9.14 -0.11 10.43
CA SER A 140 -9.46 -0.46 11.82
C SER A 140 -8.21 -0.81 12.64
N GLY A 141 -8.40 -0.93 13.95
CA GLY A 141 -7.37 -1.32 14.90
C GLY A 141 -6.39 -0.20 15.24
N GLU A 142 -5.23 -0.58 15.76
CA GLU A 142 -4.19 0.37 16.22
C GLU A 142 -3.64 1.23 15.07
N ALA A 143 -3.59 0.69 13.86
CA ALA A 143 -3.15 1.44 12.69
C ALA A 143 -4.07 2.63 12.41
N LEU A 144 -5.40 2.46 12.54
CA LEU A 144 -6.35 3.56 12.35
C LEU A 144 -6.18 4.63 13.44
N SER A 145 -6.08 4.24 14.71
CA SER A 145 -5.93 5.19 15.81
C SER A 145 -4.63 6.00 15.76
N ARG A 146 -3.61 5.47 15.08
CA ARG A 146 -2.30 6.13 14.88
C ARG A 146 -2.11 6.72 13.50
N ASN A 147 -3.11 6.59 12.63
CA ASN A 147 -3.06 7.00 11.22
C ASN A 147 -1.86 6.40 10.44
N TYR A 148 -1.53 5.12 10.69
CA TYR A 148 -0.44 4.40 10.03
C TYR A 148 -0.95 3.64 8.82
N GLY A 149 -0.58 4.11 7.61
CA GLY A 149 -0.85 3.43 6.34
C GLY A 149 0.25 2.46 5.92
N LEU A 150 -0.02 1.70 4.88
CA LEU A 150 0.95 0.80 4.27
C LEU A 150 1.97 1.58 3.44
N GLN A 151 3.24 1.18 3.49
CA GLN A 151 4.26 1.68 2.58
C GLN A 151 3.94 1.26 1.16
N ARG A 152 3.73 2.24 0.28
CA ARG A 152 3.44 2.01 -1.15
C ARG A 152 4.71 1.93 -1.97
N TYR A 153 4.63 1.16 -3.05
CA TYR A 153 5.64 1.06 -4.09
C TYR A 153 5.10 1.52 -5.43
N LYS A 154 5.99 2.00 -6.30
CA LYS A 154 5.63 2.41 -7.66
C LYS A 154 5.50 1.19 -8.55
N VAL A 155 4.42 1.10 -9.31
CA VAL A 155 4.20 0.08 -10.32
C VAL A 155 4.22 0.79 -11.67
N ASN A 156 5.31 0.64 -12.41
CA ASN A 156 5.54 1.36 -13.64
C ASN A 156 5.33 0.42 -14.84
N PRO A 157 4.52 0.80 -15.85
CA PRO A 157 4.37 -0.01 -17.05
C PRO A 157 5.69 -0.09 -17.81
N ALA A 158 6.01 -1.27 -18.35
CA ALA A 158 7.21 -1.50 -19.15
C ALA A 158 6.92 -1.41 -20.64
N GLN A 159 7.94 -1.07 -21.45
CA GLN A 159 7.77 -0.82 -22.88
C GLN A 159 7.34 -2.07 -23.67
N MET A 160 7.72 -3.27 -23.24
CA MET A 160 7.39 -4.54 -23.92
C MET A 160 6.22 -5.28 -23.26
N GLY A 161 5.35 -4.56 -22.55
CA GLY A 161 4.27 -5.11 -21.76
C GLY A 161 4.70 -5.46 -20.33
N GLY A 162 3.72 -5.75 -19.45
CA GLY A 162 3.96 -5.98 -18.04
C GLY A 162 4.40 -4.73 -17.28
N TYR A 163 5.06 -4.93 -16.13
CA TYR A 163 5.36 -3.85 -15.19
C TYR A 163 6.71 -4.03 -14.49
N ILE A 164 7.23 -2.94 -13.93
CA ILE A 164 8.39 -2.95 -13.04
C ILE A 164 7.95 -2.31 -11.71
N ILE A 165 8.18 -3.03 -10.60
CA ILE A 165 7.90 -2.52 -9.25
C ILE A 165 9.19 -1.94 -8.68
N THR A 166 9.11 -0.68 -8.21
CA THR A 166 10.22 0.04 -7.60
C THR A 166 9.75 0.78 -6.35
N ARG A 167 10.71 1.17 -5.53
CA ARG A 167 10.45 2.12 -4.47
C ARG A 167 10.47 3.55 -4.96
#